data_bc8d560c7acad183bfd6c1f134107615
#
_entry.id   bc8d560c7acad183bfd6c1f134107615
#
_cell.length_a   1.000
_cell.length_b   1.000
_cell.length_c   1.000
_cell.angle_alpha   90.00
_cell.angle_beta   90.00
_cell.angle_gamma   90.00
#
_symmetry.space_group_name_H-M   'P 1'
#
loop_
_entity.id
_entity.type
_entity.pdbx_description
1 polymer ?
#
loop_
_entity_poly.entity_id
_entity_poly.type
_entity_poly.pdbx_seq_one_letter_code
_entity_poly.pdbx_strand_id
1 'polypeptide(L)'
;MQTPFRHSFFAVAAGTALLWSGCAHGVRHQHVATKPIGIFITEEEIQRSGAATAWDVLKREASVMTFGHNRHGQPARFGRRGRASIMLEDSPLVIIDGVRMSDFRVLADLPAATLRDIWVLNGIDGTTYYGTDAVAGVVLVRTKQGSER
;
A
#
# COMPACT_ATOMS: atom_id res chain seq x y z
N MET A 1 -92.15 16.76 -23.29
CA MET A 1 -92.68 17.21 -22.01
C MET A 1 -91.54 17.34 -21.02
N GLN A 2 -91.19 18.61 -20.68
CA GLN A 2 -90.57 19.18 -19.52
C GLN A 2 -89.24 18.66 -19.03
N THR A 3 -88.25 19.55 -19.14
CA THR A 3 -87.07 19.73 -18.31
C THR A 3 -87.44 19.88 -16.80
N PRO A 4 -86.51 19.83 -15.85
CA PRO A 4 -85.49 20.85 -15.68
C PRO A 4 -84.15 20.27 -15.12
N PHE A 5 -83.03 20.79 -15.52
CA PHE A 5 -82.12 21.76 -14.91
C PHE A 5 -81.90 21.58 -13.39
N ARG A 6 -80.70 21.11 -13.03
CA ARG A 6 -80.16 21.48 -11.73
C ARG A 6 -78.62 21.49 -11.78
N HIS A 7 -78.12 22.68 -11.49
CA HIS A 7 -76.76 23.05 -11.31
C HIS A 7 -76.21 22.35 -10.03
N SER A 8 -74.97 21.92 -10.04
CA SER A 8 -74.23 21.82 -8.80
C SER A 8 -72.72 21.84 -9.10
N PHE A 9 -72.18 22.98 -8.79
CA PHE A 9 -70.93 23.25 -8.09
C PHE A 9 -69.73 22.37 -8.38
N PHE A 10 -68.87 22.96 -9.18
CA PHE A 10 -67.43 22.62 -9.22
C PHE A 10 -66.77 23.02 -7.92
N ALA A 11 -66.26 22.05 -7.19
CA ALA A 11 -65.27 22.25 -6.13
C ALA A 11 -63.90 21.98 -6.73
N VAL A 12 -63.19 23.03 -7.05
CA VAL A 12 -61.77 22.97 -7.44
C VAL A 12 -60.96 22.83 -6.17
N ALA A 13 -60.50 21.61 -5.90
CA ALA A 13 -59.50 21.36 -4.90
C ALA A 13 -58.11 21.44 -5.56
N ALA A 14 -57.48 22.59 -5.45
CA ALA A 14 -56.10 22.80 -5.83
C ALA A 14 -55.17 22.11 -4.81
N GLY A 15 -54.79 20.87 -5.11
CA GLY A 15 -53.79 20.14 -4.35
C GLY A 15 -52.40 20.59 -4.80
N THR A 16 -51.78 21.47 -4.03
CA THR A 16 -50.36 21.83 -4.18
C THR A 16 -49.47 20.64 -3.75
N ALA A 17 -49.02 19.87 -4.74
CA ALA A 17 -47.98 18.86 -4.53
C ALA A 17 -46.63 19.57 -4.38
N LEU A 18 -46.19 19.72 -3.12
CA LEU A 18 -44.84 20.12 -2.77
C LEU A 18 -43.86 18.99 -3.11
N LEU A 19 -43.22 19.13 -4.27
CA LEU A 19 -42.07 18.27 -4.63
C LEU A 19 -40.88 18.60 -3.73
N TRP A 20 -40.73 17.87 -2.67
CA TRP A 20 -39.49 17.84 -1.93
C TRP A 20 -38.45 17.07 -2.76
N SER A 21 -37.73 17.81 -3.61
CA SER A 21 -36.52 17.36 -4.22
C SER A 21 -35.44 17.32 -3.14
N GLY A 22 -35.43 16.26 -2.37
CA GLY A 22 -34.33 15.95 -1.48
C GLY A 22 -33.09 15.68 -2.31
N CYS A 23 -32.17 16.65 -2.42
CA CYS A 23 -30.81 16.41 -2.86
C CYS A 23 -30.13 15.50 -1.86
N ALA A 24 -30.25 14.19 -2.05
CA ALA A 24 -29.39 13.23 -1.41
C ALA A 24 -27.97 13.45 -1.99
N HIS A 25 -27.22 14.40 -1.41
CA HIS A 25 -25.78 14.45 -1.57
C HIS A 25 -25.22 13.21 -0.88
N GLY A 26 -25.21 12.08 -1.61
CA GLY A 26 -24.42 10.94 -1.24
C GLY A 26 -22.97 11.42 -1.12
N VAL A 27 -22.50 11.59 0.10
CA VAL A 27 -21.09 11.74 0.39
C VAL A 27 -20.46 10.45 -0.11
N ARG A 28 -20.03 10.50 -1.38
CA ARG A 28 -19.16 9.49 -1.93
C ARG A 28 -17.89 9.58 -1.09
N HIS A 29 -17.76 8.72 -0.09
CA HIS A 29 -16.46 8.44 0.51
C HIS A 29 -15.59 7.98 -0.65
N GLN A 30 -14.95 8.94 -1.29
CA GLN A 30 -13.76 8.63 -2.05
C GLN A 30 -12.81 8.05 -1.01
N HIS A 31 -12.64 6.73 -1.03
CA HIS A 31 -11.43 6.13 -0.54
C HIS A 31 -10.33 6.87 -1.30
N VAL A 32 -9.80 7.92 -0.69
CA VAL A 32 -8.51 8.45 -1.06
C VAL A 32 -7.62 7.25 -0.84
N ALA A 33 -7.29 6.56 -1.93
CA ALA A 33 -6.24 5.56 -1.91
C ALA A 33 -5.00 6.34 -1.49
N THR A 34 -4.76 6.36 -0.19
CA THR A 34 -3.56 6.96 0.38
C THR A 34 -2.44 6.19 -0.30
N LYS A 35 -1.74 6.87 -1.22
CA LYS A 35 -0.59 6.28 -1.91
C LYS A 35 0.27 5.65 -0.82
N PRO A 36 0.52 4.35 -0.86
CA PRO A 36 1.25 3.70 0.20
C PRO A 36 2.56 4.44 0.39
N ILE A 37 2.83 4.81 1.64
CA ILE A 37 4.04 5.52 2.03
C ILE A 37 5.21 4.58 1.74
N GLY A 38 6.11 4.97 0.82
CA GLY A 38 7.20 4.11 0.38
C GLY A 38 6.97 3.42 -0.97
N ILE A 39 7.73 2.38 -1.23
CA ILE A 39 7.61 1.54 -2.43
C ILE A 39 6.89 0.26 -2.03
N PHE A 40 5.78 -0.01 -2.68
CA PHE A 40 5.03 -1.25 -2.51
C PHE A 40 5.18 -2.08 -3.79
N ILE A 41 5.72 -3.28 -3.66
CA ILE A 41 5.97 -4.22 -4.75
C ILE A 41 4.97 -5.36 -4.61
N THR A 42 4.08 -5.46 -5.56
CA THR A 42 3.00 -6.46 -5.58
C THR A 42 3.51 -7.83 -6.04
N GLU A 43 2.74 -8.87 -5.79
CA GLU A 43 3.04 -10.22 -6.29
C GLU A 43 3.20 -10.24 -7.82
N GLU A 44 2.36 -9.49 -8.54
CA GLU A 44 2.43 -9.41 -10.00
C GLU A 44 3.73 -8.77 -10.48
N GLU A 45 4.21 -7.73 -9.81
CA GLU A 45 5.49 -7.09 -10.10
C GLU A 45 6.66 -8.02 -9.79
N ILE A 46 6.59 -8.74 -8.68
CA ILE A 46 7.58 -9.76 -8.31
C ILE A 46 7.67 -10.82 -9.41
N GLN A 47 6.56 -11.39 -9.84
CA GLN A 47 6.52 -12.40 -10.90
C GLN A 47 7.02 -11.83 -12.24
N ARG A 48 6.59 -10.64 -12.61
CA ARG A 48 7.00 -9.97 -13.84
C ARG A 48 8.48 -9.64 -13.86
N SER A 49 9.08 -9.38 -12.70
CA SER A 49 10.51 -9.08 -12.59
C SER A 49 11.40 -10.25 -13.04
N GLY A 50 10.90 -11.49 -12.97
CA GLY A 50 11.68 -12.69 -13.25
C GLY A 50 12.85 -12.88 -12.29
N ALA A 51 12.81 -12.28 -11.11
CA ALA A 51 13.83 -12.40 -10.09
C ALA A 51 13.79 -13.78 -9.43
N ALA A 52 14.94 -14.32 -9.04
CA ALA A 52 15.02 -15.61 -8.36
C ALA A 52 14.78 -15.48 -6.85
N THR A 53 15.22 -14.37 -6.24
CA THR A 53 15.21 -14.18 -4.80
C THR A 53 14.61 -12.82 -4.42
N ALA A 54 14.23 -12.64 -3.14
CA ALA A 54 13.79 -11.34 -2.61
C ALA A 54 14.84 -10.25 -2.81
N TRP A 55 16.12 -10.58 -2.69
CA TRP A 55 17.23 -9.68 -2.95
C TRP A 55 17.23 -9.18 -4.40
N ASP A 56 17.01 -10.07 -5.36
CA ASP A 56 16.98 -9.71 -6.77
C ASP A 56 15.73 -8.91 -7.15
N VAL A 57 14.58 -9.19 -6.52
CA VAL A 57 13.37 -8.36 -6.65
C VAL A 57 13.67 -6.92 -6.22
N LEU A 58 14.21 -6.76 -5.02
CA LEU A 58 14.54 -5.44 -4.47
C LEU A 58 15.54 -4.69 -5.36
N LYS A 59 16.54 -5.36 -5.90
CA LYS A 59 17.49 -4.75 -6.85
C LYS A 59 16.84 -4.18 -8.10
N ARG A 60 15.80 -4.82 -8.59
CA ARG A 60 15.10 -4.41 -9.81
C ARG A 60 14.06 -3.33 -9.54
N GLU A 61 13.28 -3.50 -8.48
CA GLU A 61 12.09 -2.69 -8.23
C GLU A 61 12.33 -1.55 -7.22
N ALA A 62 13.29 -1.69 -6.30
CA ALA A 62 13.55 -0.70 -5.27
C ALA A 62 14.71 0.23 -5.65
N SER A 63 14.51 1.09 -6.65
CA SER A 63 15.54 1.99 -7.19
C SER A 63 16.12 3.00 -6.19
N VAL A 64 15.44 3.22 -5.06
CA VAL A 64 15.90 4.09 -3.96
C VAL A 64 16.95 3.44 -3.08
N MET A 65 17.13 2.12 -3.23
CA MET A 65 18.08 1.34 -2.45
C MET A 65 19.40 1.15 -3.20
N THR A 66 20.47 0.90 -2.46
CA THR A 66 21.78 0.54 -2.98
C THR A 66 22.16 -0.86 -2.53
N PHE A 67 22.69 -1.61 -3.45
CA PHE A 67 23.02 -3.01 -3.28
C PHE A 67 24.50 -3.22 -3.62
N GLY A 68 25.24 -3.84 -2.73
CA GLY A 68 26.62 -4.22 -2.97
C GLY A 68 26.84 -5.71 -2.78
N HIS A 69 27.78 -6.28 -3.51
CA HIS A 69 28.15 -7.67 -3.44
C HIS A 69 29.63 -7.80 -3.05
N ASN A 70 29.98 -8.87 -2.39
CA ASN A 70 31.35 -9.26 -2.16
C ASN A 70 31.95 -9.92 -3.44
N ARG A 71 33.23 -10.30 -3.36
CA ARG A 71 33.94 -10.98 -4.45
C ARG A 71 33.32 -12.32 -4.85
N HIS A 72 32.49 -12.90 -3.99
CA HIS A 72 31.81 -14.18 -4.20
C HIS A 72 30.35 -14.00 -4.68
N GLY A 73 29.94 -12.76 -5.01
CA GLY A 73 28.59 -12.48 -5.48
C GLY A 73 27.51 -12.44 -4.39
N GLN A 74 27.90 -12.59 -3.11
CA GLN A 74 26.95 -12.57 -2.00
C GLN A 74 26.62 -11.13 -1.59
N PRO A 75 25.41 -10.86 -1.06
CA PRO A 75 25.05 -9.56 -0.50
C PRO A 75 26.05 -9.12 0.58
N ALA A 76 26.65 -7.97 0.39
CA ALA A 76 27.66 -7.42 1.30
C ALA A 76 27.29 -6.02 1.77
N ARG A 77 26.45 -5.31 1.04
CA ARG A 77 25.99 -3.98 1.38
C ARG A 77 24.55 -3.82 0.99
N PHE A 78 23.77 -3.30 1.90
CA PHE A 78 22.38 -2.95 1.70
C PHE A 78 22.12 -1.61 2.36
N GLY A 79 21.64 -0.63 1.63
CA GLY A 79 21.44 0.70 2.18
C GLY A 79 20.56 1.55 1.28
N ARG A 80 20.34 2.78 1.67
CA ARG A 80 19.58 3.75 0.90
C ARG A 80 20.51 4.64 0.06
N ARG A 81 20.09 4.94 -1.17
CA ARG A 81 20.84 5.86 -2.04
C ARG A 81 20.91 7.27 -1.42
N GLY A 82 22.09 7.87 -1.41
CA GLY A 82 22.31 9.25 -0.95
C GLY A 82 22.54 9.40 0.55
N ARG A 83 22.58 8.31 1.33
CA ARG A 83 23.02 8.31 2.73
C ARG A 83 24.27 7.47 2.87
N ALA A 84 25.34 8.10 3.28
CA ALA A 84 26.54 7.42 3.74
C ALA A 84 26.90 8.01 5.10
N SER A 85 26.57 7.32 6.18
CA SER A 85 27.13 7.61 7.50
C SER A 85 28.32 6.71 7.70
N ILE A 86 29.45 7.30 8.08
CA ILE A 86 30.67 6.54 8.40
C ILE A 86 30.54 5.88 9.78
N MET A 87 29.59 6.30 10.58
CA MET A 87 29.46 5.95 11.99
C MET A 87 28.23 5.10 12.33
N LEU A 88 27.24 5.01 11.43
CA LEU A 88 26.02 4.22 11.67
C LEU A 88 25.91 3.09 10.66
N GLU A 89 25.47 1.94 11.12
CA GLU A 89 24.98 0.88 10.26
C GLU A 89 23.80 1.41 9.43
N ASP A 90 24.05 1.68 8.15
CA ASP A 90 23.04 2.22 7.21
C ASP A 90 22.16 1.13 6.58
N SER A 91 22.19 -0.08 7.17
CA SER A 91 21.37 -1.19 6.69
C SER A 91 19.92 -1.01 7.14
N PRO A 92 18.94 -1.10 6.22
CA PRO A 92 17.53 -1.08 6.57
C PRO A 92 17.16 -2.25 7.47
N LEU A 93 16.19 -2.01 8.36
CA LEU A 93 15.58 -3.07 9.14
C LEU A 93 14.80 -4.01 8.21
N VAL A 94 15.08 -5.31 8.26
CA VAL A 94 14.37 -6.33 7.50
C VAL A 94 13.38 -7.05 8.40
N ILE A 95 12.13 -7.13 7.97
CA ILE A 95 11.06 -7.83 8.67
C ILE A 95 10.39 -8.80 7.70
N ILE A 96 10.39 -10.08 8.03
CA ILE A 96 9.76 -11.14 7.22
C ILE A 96 8.60 -11.72 8.03
N ASP A 97 7.38 -11.63 7.53
CA ASP A 97 6.15 -12.11 8.17
C ASP A 97 6.01 -11.65 9.63
N GLY A 98 6.40 -10.40 9.90
CA GLY A 98 6.35 -9.78 11.22
C GLY A 98 7.58 -10.08 12.13
N VAL A 99 8.52 -10.91 11.69
CA VAL A 99 9.73 -11.25 12.43
C VAL A 99 10.89 -10.37 11.97
N ARG A 100 11.56 -9.70 12.92
CA ARG A 100 12.75 -8.90 12.63
C ARG A 100 13.94 -9.82 12.34
N MET A 101 14.61 -9.59 11.23
CA MET A 101 15.82 -10.29 10.84
C MET A 101 17.05 -9.51 11.31
N SER A 102 18.03 -10.20 11.86
CA SER A 102 19.30 -9.62 12.27
C SER A 102 20.27 -9.39 11.12
N ASP A 103 20.06 -10.08 10.00
CA ASP A 103 20.91 -10.01 8.81
C ASP A 103 20.05 -9.90 7.53
N PHE A 104 20.30 -8.87 6.74
CA PHE A 104 19.61 -8.68 5.46
C PHE A 104 19.98 -9.75 4.41
N ARG A 105 21.06 -10.51 4.63
CA ARG A 105 21.48 -11.56 3.69
C ARG A 105 20.44 -12.67 3.52
N VAL A 106 19.57 -12.84 4.50
CA VAL A 106 18.41 -13.75 4.40
C VAL A 106 17.55 -13.50 3.15
N LEU A 107 17.55 -12.27 2.65
CA LEU A 107 16.81 -11.91 1.42
C LEU A 107 17.34 -12.62 0.17
N ALA A 108 18.61 -13.04 0.17
CA ALA A 108 19.20 -13.80 -0.93
C ALA A 108 18.82 -15.29 -0.89
N ASP A 109 18.42 -15.79 0.27
CA ASP A 109 18.01 -17.17 0.46
C ASP A 109 16.48 -17.34 0.34
N LEU A 110 15.74 -16.22 0.28
CA LEU A 110 14.29 -16.22 0.21
C LEU A 110 13.81 -16.22 -1.26
N PRO A 111 13.21 -17.32 -1.75
CA PRO A 111 12.79 -17.43 -3.15
C PRO A 111 11.71 -16.42 -3.50
N ALA A 112 11.83 -15.73 -4.63
CA ALA A 112 10.84 -14.77 -5.09
C ALA A 112 9.44 -15.41 -5.30
N ALA A 113 9.39 -16.67 -5.68
CA ALA A 113 8.13 -17.40 -5.89
C ALA A 113 7.28 -17.56 -4.61
N THR A 114 7.91 -17.50 -3.44
CA THR A 114 7.22 -17.61 -2.14
C THR A 114 6.70 -16.29 -1.63
N LEU A 115 7.05 -15.17 -2.27
CA LEU A 115 6.68 -13.84 -1.86
C LEU A 115 5.26 -13.49 -2.28
N ARG A 116 4.55 -12.81 -1.41
CA ARG A 116 3.27 -12.18 -1.68
C ARG A 116 3.45 -10.71 -2.07
N ASP A 117 4.19 -9.98 -1.25
CA ASP A 117 4.53 -8.58 -1.51
C ASP A 117 5.75 -8.12 -0.70
N ILE A 118 6.32 -7.01 -1.12
CA ILE A 118 7.40 -6.35 -0.40
C ILE A 118 7.05 -4.86 -0.25
N TRP A 119 7.25 -4.34 0.94
CA TRP A 119 7.05 -2.93 1.22
C TRP A 119 8.34 -2.29 1.73
N VAL A 120 8.83 -1.27 1.03
CA VAL A 120 10.05 -0.54 1.38
C VAL A 120 9.67 0.83 1.92
N LEU A 121 9.85 1.03 3.22
CA LEU A 121 9.62 2.31 3.90
C LEU A 121 10.90 3.12 3.96
N ASN A 122 10.77 4.43 3.87
CA ASN A 122 11.88 5.34 4.13
C ASN A 122 12.17 5.45 5.65
N GLY A 123 13.28 6.11 6.03
CA GLY A 123 13.66 6.22 7.44
C GLY A 123 12.67 7.02 8.30
N ILE A 124 11.95 8.01 7.75
CA ILE A 124 10.97 8.81 8.49
C ILE A 124 9.77 7.95 8.84
N ASP A 125 9.22 7.26 7.85
CA ASP A 125 8.08 6.38 8.05
C ASP A 125 8.49 5.14 8.87
N GLY A 126 9.66 4.58 8.57
CA GLY A 126 10.23 3.47 9.31
C GLY A 126 10.35 3.77 10.81
N THR A 127 10.91 4.91 11.18
CA THR A 127 11.05 5.30 12.59
C THR A 127 9.72 5.56 13.28
N THR A 128 8.73 6.04 12.55
CA THR A 128 7.38 6.27 13.08
C THR A 128 6.71 4.96 13.51
N TYR A 129 6.89 3.88 12.73
CA TYR A 129 6.23 2.60 13.00
C TYR A 129 7.10 1.59 13.75
N TYR A 130 8.42 1.65 13.58
CA TYR A 130 9.36 0.61 14.07
C TYR A 130 10.42 1.13 15.02
N GLY A 131 10.41 2.45 15.33
CA GLY A 131 11.34 3.07 16.26
C GLY A 131 12.69 3.41 15.64
N THR A 132 13.66 3.76 16.51
CA THR A 132 14.97 4.29 16.09
C THR A 132 15.82 3.34 15.26
N ASP A 133 15.62 2.04 15.41
CA ASP A 133 16.36 1.02 14.63
C ASP A 133 16.05 1.08 13.13
N ALA A 134 14.95 1.76 12.77
CA ALA A 134 14.49 1.88 11.40
C ALA A 134 14.93 3.18 10.70
N VAL A 135 15.93 3.89 11.25
CA VAL A 135 16.41 5.17 10.70
C VAL A 135 16.91 5.06 9.25
N ALA A 136 17.47 3.92 8.87
CA ALA A 136 17.91 3.63 7.51
C ALA A 136 16.76 3.21 6.57
N GLY A 137 15.57 3.01 7.11
CA GLY A 137 14.39 2.50 6.44
C GLY A 137 14.02 1.10 6.89
N VAL A 138 12.92 0.58 6.34
CA VAL A 138 12.42 -0.76 6.65
C VAL A 138 12.08 -1.48 5.36
N VAL A 139 12.40 -2.74 5.28
CA VAL A 139 11.95 -3.66 4.23
C VAL A 139 11.05 -4.70 4.88
N LEU A 140 9.76 -4.60 4.59
CA LEU A 140 8.75 -5.55 5.02
C LEU A 140 8.53 -6.56 3.91
N VAL A 141 8.72 -7.82 4.21
CA VAL A 141 8.48 -8.93 3.27
C VAL A 141 7.34 -9.77 3.81
N ARG A 142 6.33 -10.01 3.00
CA ARG A 142 5.27 -10.96 3.31
C ARG A 142 5.35 -12.13 2.37
N THR A 143 5.36 -13.33 2.94
CA THR A 143 5.30 -14.56 2.17
C THR A 143 3.86 -15.02 1.97
N LYS A 144 3.64 -15.90 1.01
CA LYS A 144 2.33 -16.53 0.75
C LYS A 144 1.85 -17.42 1.90
N GLN A 145 2.79 -17.88 2.71
CA GLN A 145 2.52 -18.74 3.87
C GLN A 145 2.49 -17.93 5.19
N GLY A 146 2.93 -16.67 5.14
CA GLY A 146 2.91 -15.77 6.28
C GLY A 146 1.47 -15.54 6.76
N SER A 147 1.24 -15.76 8.06
CA SER A 147 -0.05 -15.54 8.69
C SER A 147 -0.44 -14.06 8.57
N GLU A 148 -1.62 -13.79 8.08
CA GLU A 148 -2.26 -12.50 8.25
C GLU A 148 -2.59 -12.31 9.74
N ARG A 149 -1.80 -11.50 10.43
CA ARG A 149 -2.11 -10.98 11.76
C ARG A 149 -2.30 -9.49 11.71
#